data_cbcf6748aa58b802f25934c835a766c4
#
_entry.id   cbcf6748aa58b802f25934c835a766c4
#
_cell.length_a   1.000
_cell.length_b   1.000
_cell.length_c   1.000
_cell.angle_alpha   90.00
_cell.angle_beta   90.00
_cell.angle_gamma   90.00
#
_symmetry.space_group_name_H-M   'P 1'
#
loop_
_entity.id
_entity.type
_entity.pdbx_description
1 polymer ?
#
loop_
_entity_poly.entity_id
_entity_poly.type
_entity_poly.pdbx_seq_one_letter_code
_entity_poly.pdbx_strand_id
1 'polypeptide(L)'
;MNNDISAPMHIEAITGFILAGGRGLRMGGADKGLQNFNGVPLALHTLLRLSPQVGEIMINANRNLAAYESFGVPVWPDSTGLGEYAGPLAGFMTALERCETPYLLTVPCDTPLFPTDLVARLADALEKEDADFAVAAAPEEDRQLRPQPVFCLMHTGLLESLMRFTQGGGRKIDAWTAQHKTVIVPFDQPGDDARGFFNANTLAELHQLESRLP
;
A
#
# COMPACT_ATOMS: atom_id res chain seq x y z
N MET A 1 -31.99 21.29 -5.46
CA MET A 1 -31.05 20.30 -4.91
C MET A 1 -30.37 19.63 -6.10
N ASN A 2 -29.25 20.16 -6.52
CA ASN A 2 -28.45 19.53 -7.56
C ASN A 2 -27.72 18.34 -6.93
N ASN A 3 -28.17 17.12 -7.27
CA ASN A 3 -27.34 15.95 -7.13
C ASN A 3 -26.25 16.05 -8.21
N ASP A 4 -25.16 16.73 -7.92
CA ASP A 4 -23.90 16.56 -8.65
C ASP A 4 -23.41 15.16 -8.27
N ILE A 5 -23.82 14.16 -9.04
CA ILE A 5 -23.17 12.84 -9.00
C ILE A 5 -21.82 13.09 -9.67
N SER A 6 -20.81 13.36 -8.85
CA SER A 6 -19.41 13.40 -9.30
C SER A 6 -19.14 12.11 -10.09
N ALA A 7 -18.54 12.23 -11.27
CA ALA A 7 -18.15 11.05 -12.03
C ALA A 7 -17.16 10.22 -11.16
N PRO A 8 -17.27 8.89 -11.17
CA PRO A 8 -16.39 8.05 -10.35
C PRO A 8 -14.92 8.32 -10.65
N MET A 9 -14.08 8.29 -9.62
CA MET A 9 -12.63 8.51 -9.74
C MET A 9 -12.05 7.60 -10.82
N HIS A 10 -11.40 8.23 -11.83
CA HIS A 10 -10.76 7.48 -12.90
C HIS A 10 -9.47 6.84 -12.43
N ILE A 11 -9.21 5.61 -12.84
CA ILE A 11 -7.98 4.87 -12.47
C ILE A 11 -6.70 5.62 -12.90
N GLU A 12 -6.76 6.38 -14.01
CA GLU A 12 -5.66 7.22 -14.50
C GLU A 12 -5.29 8.37 -13.56
N ALA A 13 -6.17 8.73 -12.63
CA ALA A 13 -5.91 9.73 -11.60
C ALA A 13 -5.17 9.16 -10.37
N ILE A 14 -4.87 7.87 -10.36
CA ILE A 14 -4.31 7.15 -9.21
C ILE A 14 -2.96 6.55 -9.58
N THR A 15 -1.92 6.88 -8.81
CA THR A 15 -0.63 6.18 -8.83
C THR A 15 -0.61 5.13 -7.72
N GLY A 16 -0.31 3.88 -8.07
CA GLY A 16 -0.03 2.81 -7.12
C GLY A 16 1.45 2.80 -6.70
N PHE A 17 1.71 2.72 -5.41
CA PHE A 17 3.07 2.68 -4.87
C PHE A 17 3.29 1.42 -4.03
N ILE A 18 4.16 0.53 -4.52
CA ILE A 18 4.45 -0.75 -3.87
C ILE A 18 5.61 -0.56 -2.90
N LEU A 19 5.35 -0.75 -1.61
CA LEU A 19 6.34 -0.62 -0.56
C LEU A 19 7.15 -1.92 -0.40
N ALA A 20 8.39 -1.94 -0.89
CA ALA A 20 9.34 -3.04 -0.78
C ALA A 20 10.65 -2.64 -0.06
N GLY A 21 10.74 -1.43 0.51
CA GLY A 21 11.93 -0.87 1.15
C GLY A 21 12.34 -1.48 2.50
N GLY A 22 11.62 -2.48 2.99
CA GLY A 22 11.84 -3.09 4.31
C GLY A 22 13.18 -3.82 4.46
N ARG A 23 13.75 -3.82 5.71
CA ARG A 23 15.08 -4.42 6.01
C ARG A 23 15.13 -5.95 5.94
N GLY A 24 14.00 -6.65 5.88
CA GLY A 24 13.92 -8.11 5.80
C GLY A 24 14.56 -8.87 6.98
N LEU A 25 14.74 -8.24 8.15
CA LEU A 25 15.45 -8.80 9.31
C LEU A 25 14.89 -10.16 9.76
N ARG A 26 13.54 -10.33 9.68
CA ARG A 26 12.86 -11.58 10.06
C ARG A 26 13.03 -12.72 9.05
N MET A 27 13.49 -12.41 7.84
CA MET A 27 13.79 -13.38 6.77
C MET A 27 15.30 -13.58 6.58
N GLY A 28 16.10 -13.44 7.67
CA GLY A 28 17.56 -13.63 7.61
C GLY A 28 18.28 -12.59 6.75
N GLY A 29 17.71 -11.38 6.58
CA GLY A 29 18.27 -10.32 5.74
C GLY A 29 17.92 -10.46 4.25
N ALA A 30 17.19 -11.49 3.85
CA ALA A 30 16.73 -11.66 2.48
C ALA A 30 15.80 -10.49 2.07
N ASP A 31 15.86 -10.12 0.79
CA ASP A 31 14.94 -9.12 0.23
C ASP A 31 13.56 -9.75 0.07
N LYS A 32 12.60 -9.25 0.87
CA LYS A 32 11.26 -9.83 0.96
C LYS A 32 10.51 -9.74 -0.37
N GLY A 33 10.60 -8.60 -1.04
CA GLY A 33 9.92 -8.39 -2.32
C GLY A 33 10.44 -9.26 -3.46
N LEU A 34 11.67 -9.80 -3.31
CA LEU A 34 12.28 -10.72 -4.28
C LEU A 34 12.10 -12.21 -3.92
N GLN A 35 11.45 -12.53 -2.79
CA GLN A 35 11.10 -13.92 -2.48
C GLN A 35 10.00 -14.40 -3.42
N ASN A 36 10.12 -15.65 -3.89
CA ASN A 36 9.16 -16.24 -4.81
C ASN A 36 7.88 -16.66 -4.08
N PHE A 37 6.76 -16.34 -4.70
CA PHE A 37 5.43 -16.83 -4.40
C PHE A 37 4.86 -17.42 -5.68
N ASN A 38 4.57 -18.72 -5.69
CA ASN A 38 4.19 -19.46 -6.91
C ASN A 38 5.16 -19.25 -8.10
N GLY A 39 6.47 -19.21 -7.82
CA GLY A 39 7.50 -19.03 -8.83
C GLY A 39 7.71 -17.59 -9.33
N VAL A 40 6.99 -16.61 -8.79
CA VAL A 40 7.07 -15.19 -9.15
C VAL A 40 7.50 -14.36 -7.95
N PRO A 41 8.45 -13.39 -8.06
CA PRO A 41 8.78 -12.50 -6.96
C PRO A 41 7.55 -11.78 -6.38
N LEU A 42 7.46 -11.68 -5.05
CA LEU A 42 6.33 -11.05 -4.35
C LEU A 42 6.00 -9.66 -4.88
N ALA A 43 7.02 -8.82 -5.09
CA ALA A 43 6.79 -7.47 -5.61
C ALA A 43 6.27 -7.47 -7.05
N LEU A 44 6.72 -8.41 -7.90
CA LEU A 44 6.17 -8.57 -9.24
C LEU A 44 4.74 -9.11 -9.19
N HIS A 45 4.45 -10.03 -8.28
CA HIS A 45 3.08 -10.51 -8.05
C HIS A 45 2.15 -9.38 -7.63
N THR A 46 2.59 -8.53 -6.68
CA THR A 46 1.87 -7.33 -6.26
C THR A 46 1.66 -6.35 -7.41
N LEU A 47 2.69 -6.12 -8.24
CA LEU A 47 2.62 -5.26 -9.42
C LEU A 47 1.55 -5.76 -10.41
N LEU A 48 1.58 -7.04 -10.76
CA LEU A 48 0.63 -7.64 -11.69
C LEU A 48 -0.82 -7.55 -11.18
N ARG A 49 -1.01 -7.68 -9.85
CA ARG A 49 -2.32 -7.60 -9.22
C ARG A 49 -2.84 -6.16 -9.10
N LEU A 50 -1.93 -5.19 -8.94
CA LEU A 50 -2.27 -3.77 -8.82
C LEU A 50 -2.49 -3.10 -10.18
N SER A 51 -1.75 -3.53 -11.21
CA SER A 51 -1.73 -2.91 -12.53
C SER A 51 -3.11 -2.67 -13.18
N PRO A 52 -4.10 -3.57 -13.09
CA PRO A 52 -5.42 -3.31 -13.63
C PRO A 52 -6.28 -2.34 -12.81
N GLN A 53 -5.80 -1.89 -11.64
CA GLN A 53 -6.57 -1.07 -10.69
C GLN A 53 -6.14 0.40 -10.66
N VAL A 54 -4.99 0.77 -11.25
CA VAL A 54 -4.40 2.13 -11.21
C VAL A 54 -3.85 2.53 -12.57
N GLY A 55 -3.65 3.84 -12.80
CA GLY A 55 -3.10 4.36 -14.06
C GLY A 55 -1.58 4.23 -14.15
N GLU A 56 -0.89 4.46 -13.04
CA GLU A 56 0.57 4.41 -12.93
C GLU A 56 1.01 3.56 -11.76
N ILE A 57 2.21 2.95 -11.83
CA ILE A 57 2.80 2.20 -10.73
C ILE A 57 4.25 2.56 -10.55
N MET A 58 4.66 2.68 -9.27
CA MET A 58 6.03 2.83 -8.83
C MET A 58 6.36 1.82 -7.73
N ILE A 59 7.63 1.49 -7.56
CA ILE A 59 8.11 0.61 -6.48
C ILE A 59 9.08 1.38 -5.59
N ASN A 60 8.93 1.24 -4.29
CA ASN A 60 9.91 1.68 -3.32
C ASN A 60 10.82 0.52 -2.93
N ALA A 61 12.12 0.66 -3.14
CA ALA A 61 13.12 -0.33 -2.72
C ALA A 61 14.42 0.37 -2.34
N ASN A 62 15.09 -0.13 -1.28
CA ASN A 62 16.35 0.45 -0.76
C ASN A 62 17.59 -0.39 -1.10
N ARG A 63 17.40 -1.54 -1.76
CA ARG A 63 18.44 -2.48 -2.15
C ARG A 63 18.00 -3.26 -3.38
N ASN A 64 18.94 -3.92 -4.06
CA ASN A 64 18.69 -4.72 -5.26
C ASN A 64 17.89 -3.95 -6.34
N LEU A 65 18.12 -2.63 -6.48
CA LEU A 65 17.34 -1.75 -7.34
C LEU A 65 17.22 -2.30 -8.76
N ALA A 66 18.33 -2.77 -9.35
CA ALA A 66 18.33 -3.34 -10.71
C ALA A 66 17.36 -4.52 -10.87
N ALA A 67 17.14 -5.33 -9.80
CA ALA A 67 16.17 -6.43 -9.85
C ALA A 67 14.73 -5.91 -9.91
N TYR A 68 14.40 -4.85 -9.15
CA TYR A 68 13.09 -4.22 -9.21
C TYR A 68 12.87 -3.43 -10.51
N GLU A 69 13.90 -2.73 -11.01
CA GLU A 69 13.86 -2.01 -12.28
C GLU A 69 13.58 -2.94 -13.47
N SER A 70 14.00 -4.22 -13.37
CA SER A 70 13.70 -5.22 -14.39
C SER A 70 12.20 -5.54 -14.52
N PHE A 71 11.37 -5.14 -13.58
CA PHE A 71 9.92 -5.27 -13.66
C PHE A 71 9.26 -4.22 -14.58
N GLY A 72 10.04 -3.25 -15.07
CA GLY A 72 9.61 -2.29 -16.09
C GLY A 72 8.82 -1.09 -15.58
N VAL A 73 8.90 -0.80 -14.28
CA VAL A 73 8.29 0.37 -13.63
C VAL A 73 9.34 1.20 -12.89
N PRO A 74 9.11 2.52 -12.63
CA PRO A 74 10.02 3.35 -11.86
C PRO A 74 10.25 2.79 -10.45
N VAL A 75 11.52 2.82 -10.01
CA VAL A 75 11.94 2.36 -8.68
C VAL A 75 12.62 3.51 -7.92
N TRP A 76 12.17 3.74 -6.70
CA TRP A 76 12.65 4.84 -5.88
C TRP A 76 13.13 4.34 -4.50
N PRO A 77 14.36 4.69 -4.08
CA PRO A 77 14.78 4.48 -2.70
C PRO A 77 14.06 5.47 -1.76
N ASP A 78 14.09 5.17 -0.46
CA ASP A 78 13.55 6.06 0.55
C ASP A 78 14.18 7.45 0.47
N SER A 79 13.35 8.48 0.63
CA SER A 79 13.79 9.86 0.71
C SER A 79 14.75 10.06 1.91
N THR A 80 15.89 10.71 1.66
CA THR A 80 16.97 10.89 2.66
C THR A 80 16.63 11.91 3.76
N GLY A 81 15.52 12.62 3.64
CA GLY A 81 15.13 13.73 4.52
C GLY A 81 14.68 13.33 5.94
N LEU A 82 14.39 12.05 6.19
CA LEU A 82 13.77 11.59 7.44
C LEU A 82 14.71 10.89 8.42
N GLY A 83 16.01 10.77 8.12
CA GLY A 83 16.99 10.03 8.92
C GLY A 83 16.85 8.50 8.80
N GLU A 84 17.82 7.76 9.37
CA GLU A 84 18.00 6.32 9.11
C GLU A 84 16.87 5.38 9.59
N TYR A 85 15.82 5.87 10.25
CA TYR A 85 14.82 5.02 10.93
C TYR A 85 13.37 5.47 10.75
N ALA A 86 13.01 6.08 9.64
CA ALA A 86 11.66 6.58 9.43
C ALA A 86 10.58 5.48 9.24
N GLY A 87 10.99 4.20 9.13
CA GLY A 87 10.06 3.08 8.95
C GLY A 87 9.20 3.23 7.67
N PRO A 88 7.96 2.77 7.67
CA PRO A 88 7.09 2.87 6.50
C PRO A 88 6.83 4.31 6.02
N LEU A 89 6.94 5.31 6.92
CA LEU A 89 6.71 6.72 6.56
C LEU A 89 7.75 7.27 5.58
N ALA A 90 8.97 6.70 5.52
CA ALA A 90 9.94 7.07 4.50
C ALA A 90 9.45 6.71 3.08
N GLY A 91 8.88 5.51 2.95
CA GLY A 91 8.22 5.11 1.69
C GLY A 91 7.05 6.00 1.32
N PHE A 92 6.20 6.38 2.29
CA PHE A 92 5.10 7.31 2.05
C PHE A 92 5.59 8.70 1.63
N MET A 93 6.66 9.20 2.24
CA MET A 93 7.28 10.47 1.87
C MET A 93 7.77 10.41 0.42
N THR A 94 8.54 9.37 0.08
CA THR A 94 9.03 9.16 -1.28
C THR A 94 7.87 9.07 -2.28
N ALA A 95 6.81 8.34 -1.92
CA ALA A 95 5.64 8.19 -2.76
C ALA A 95 4.98 9.54 -3.06
N LEU A 96 4.74 10.36 -2.05
CA LEU A 96 4.14 11.69 -2.20
C LEU A 96 5.04 12.67 -2.96
N GLU A 97 6.38 12.57 -2.80
CA GLU A 97 7.34 13.40 -3.54
C GLU A 97 7.41 13.05 -5.03
N ARG A 98 7.08 11.81 -5.40
CA ARG A 98 7.23 11.28 -6.77
C ARG A 98 5.92 11.13 -7.52
N CYS A 99 4.80 11.18 -6.82
CA CYS A 99 3.49 11.03 -7.41
C CYS A 99 3.08 12.30 -8.18
N GLU A 100 2.74 12.13 -9.45
CA GLU A 100 2.29 13.22 -10.32
C GLU A 100 0.78 13.25 -10.52
N THR A 101 0.08 12.19 -10.08
CA THR A 101 -1.39 12.11 -10.15
C THR A 101 -2.04 12.70 -8.91
N PRO A 102 -3.34 13.06 -8.95
CA PRO A 102 -4.06 13.62 -7.80
C PRO A 102 -4.13 12.69 -6.59
N TYR A 103 -4.10 11.36 -6.81
CA TYR A 103 -4.26 10.37 -5.76
C TYR A 103 -3.11 9.36 -5.75
N LEU A 104 -2.74 8.96 -4.56
CA LEU A 104 -1.71 7.96 -4.28
C LEU A 104 -2.32 6.78 -3.52
N LEU A 105 -2.15 5.57 -4.05
CA LEU A 105 -2.42 4.33 -3.32
C LEU A 105 -1.12 3.69 -2.88
N THR A 106 -1.02 3.31 -1.61
CA THR A 106 0.09 2.49 -1.12
C THR A 106 -0.36 1.06 -0.86
N VAL A 107 0.51 0.09 -1.20
CA VAL A 107 0.34 -1.34 -0.87
C VAL A 107 1.68 -1.95 -0.48
N PRO A 108 1.74 -2.91 0.46
CA PRO A 108 2.99 -3.62 0.77
C PRO A 108 3.25 -4.74 -0.24
N CYS A 109 4.51 -5.06 -0.50
CA CYS A 109 4.89 -6.14 -1.42
C CYS A 109 4.66 -7.56 -0.86
N ASP A 110 4.37 -7.68 0.42
CA ASP A 110 4.30 -8.96 1.14
C ASP A 110 2.88 -9.49 1.41
N THR A 111 1.90 -8.87 0.74
CA THR A 111 0.49 -9.25 0.83
C THR A 111 -0.01 -9.60 -0.58
N PRO A 112 0.38 -10.75 -1.15
CA PRO A 112 0.16 -11.05 -2.57
C PRO A 112 -1.30 -11.27 -2.97
N LEU A 113 -2.20 -11.47 -2.01
CA LEU A 113 -3.60 -11.81 -2.27
C LEU A 113 -4.59 -10.65 -2.03
N PHE A 114 -4.11 -9.41 -1.85
CA PHE A 114 -5.00 -8.28 -1.61
C PHE A 114 -6.13 -8.19 -2.66
N PRO A 115 -7.33 -7.67 -2.30
CA PRO A 115 -8.50 -7.68 -3.17
C PRO A 115 -8.27 -7.01 -4.54
N THR A 116 -8.83 -7.58 -5.59
CA THR A 116 -8.76 -7.02 -6.96
C THR A 116 -9.70 -5.82 -7.16
N ASP A 117 -10.56 -5.55 -6.20
CA ASP A 117 -11.45 -4.39 -6.13
C ASP A 117 -11.01 -3.39 -5.04
N LEU A 118 -9.77 -3.54 -4.51
CA LEU A 118 -9.24 -2.70 -3.45
C LEU A 118 -9.37 -1.22 -3.78
N VAL A 119 -8.86 -0.81 -4.93
CA VAL A 119 -8.82 0.60 -5.35
C VAL A 119 -10.24 1.15 -5.55
N ALA A 120 -11.10 0.40 -6.22
CA ALA A 120 -12.47 0.82 -6.48
C ALA A 120 -13.25 1.10 -5.18
N ARG A 121 -13.11 0.23 -4.17
CA ARG A 121 -13.77 0.39 -2.87
C ARG A 121 -13.20 1.54 -2.06
N LEU A 122 -11.87 1.72 -2.07
CA LEU A 122 -11.22 2.85 -1.39
C LEU A 122 -11.58 4.18 -2.04
N ALA A 123 -11.58 4.25 -3.38
CA ALA A 123 -11.93 5.45 -4.13
C ALA A 123 -13.39 5.88 -3.90
N ASP A 124 -14.32 4.92 -4.00
CA ASP A 124 -15.73 5.17 -3.74
C ASP A 124 -15.98 5.73 -2.32
N ALA A 125 -15.29 5.16 -1.32
CA ALA A 125 -15.42 5.64 0.05
C ALA A 125 -14.78 7.01 0.27
N LEU A 126 -13.60 7.26 -0.32
CA LEU A 126 -12.89 8.54 -0.23
C LEU A 126 -13.74 9.67 -0.82
N GLU A 127 -14.32 9.46 -2.01
CA GLU A 127 -15.19 10.44 -2.66
C GLU A 127 -16.50 10.68 -1.89
N LYS A 128 -17.20 9.61 -1.49
CA LYS A 128 -18.47 9.71 -0.77
C LYS A 128 -18.35 10.47 0.55
N GLU A 129 -17.27 10.25 1.24
CA GLU A 129 -17.02 10.87 2.54
C GLU A 129 -16.28 12.21 2.41
N ASP A 130 -15.85 12.62 1.21
CA ASP A 130 -14.97 13.79 1.01
C ASP A 130 -13.78 13.72 2.01
N ALA A 131 -13.11 12.58 2.03
CA ALA A 131 -12.06 12.25 3.00
C ALA A 131 -10.66 12.50 2.44
N ASP A 132 -9.68 12.79 3.31
CA ASP A 132 -8.27 12.90 2.93
C ASP A 132 -7.64 11.52 2.69
N PHE A 133 -8.13 10.51 3.44
CA PHE A 133 -7.66 9.12 3.40
C PHE A 133 -8.81 8.13 3.37
N ALA A 134 -8.64 7.08 2.57
CA ALA A 134 -9.41 5.84 2.69
C ALA A 134 -8.45 4.69 3.04
N VAL A 135 -8.66 4.05 4.19
CA VAL A 135 -7.80 2.98 4.72
C VAL A 135 -8.58 1.67 4.74
N ALA A 136 -8.02 0.62 4.16
CA ALA A 136 -8.62 -0.70 4.23
C ALA A 136 -8.64 -1.23 5.66
N ALA A 137 -9.70 -1.97 6.03
CA ALA A 137 -9.75 -2.74 7.26
C ALA A 137 -10.16 -4.18 6.96
N ALA A 138 -9.48 -5.12 7.59
CA ALA A 138 -9.70 -6.55 7.38
C ALA A 138 -9.84 -7.30 8.72
N PRO A 139 -10.58 -8.42 8.75
CA PRO A 139 -10.65 -9.26 9.94
C PRO A 139 -9.30 -9.92 10.22
N GLU A 140 -8.87 -9.86 11.48
CA GLU A 140 -7.73 -10.64 11.97
C GLU A 140 -8.18 -12.01 12.52
N GLU A 141 -7.26 -12.80 13.11
CA GLU A 141 -7.53 -14.14 13.62
C GLU A 141 -8.68 -14.20 14.66
N ASP A 142 -8.83 -13.13 15.46
CA ASP A 142 -9.92 -12.95 16.42
C ASP A 142 -11.25 -12.50 15.78
N ARG A 143 -11.30 -12.39 14.45
CA ARG A 143 -12.41 -11.88 13.64
C ARG A 143 -12.77 -10.40 13.91
N GLN A 144 -11.94 -9.68 14.63
CA GLN A 144 -12.10 -8.23 14.77
C GLN A 144 -11.55 -7.53 13.54
N LEU A 145 -12.32 -6.56 13.05
CA LEU A 145 -11.94 -5.73 11.93
C LEU A 145 -10.87 -4.73 12.38
N ARG A 146 -9.69 -4.77 11.75
CA ARG A 146 -8.58 -3.89 12.07
C ARG A 146 -8.10 -3.13 10.84
N PRO A 147 -7.83 -1.82 10.99
CA PRO A 147 -7.24 -1.04 9.91
C PRO A 147 -5.90 -1.64 9.45
N GLN A 148 -5.69 -1.58 8.14
CA GLN A 148 -4.46 -1.96 7.45
C GLN A 148 -3.79 -0.70 6.89
N PRO A 149 -3.05 0.09 7.70
CA PRO A 149 -2.67 1.47 7.36
C PRO A 149 -1.78 1.60 6.14
N VAL A 150 -1.13 0.53 5.72
CA VAL A 150 -0.30 0.48 4.51
C VAL A 150 -1.16 0.37 3.24
N PHE A 151 -2.38 -0.17 3.35
CA PHE A 151 -3.36 -0.19 2.27
C PHE A 151 -4.22 1.08 2.35
N CYS A 152 -3.69 2.15 1.77
CA CYS A 152 -4.23 3.49 1.94
C CYS A 152 -4.27 4.25 0.62
N LEU A 153 -5.46 4.73 0.24
CA LEU A 153 -5.65 5.72 -0.82
C LEU A 153 -5.72 7.11 -0.20
N MET A 154 -5.00 8.07 -0.78
CA MET A 154 -4.91 9.42 -0.24
C MET A 154 -4.75 10.49 -1.32
N HIS A 155 -5.08 11.74 -1.00
CA HIS A 155 -4.73 12.90 -1.81
C HIS A 155 -3.23 13.17 -1.75
N THR A 156 -2.60 13.52 -2.89
CA THR A 156 -1.16 13.83 -2.96
C THR A 156 -0.77 15.16 -2.32
N GLY A 157 -1.74 16.06 -2.12
CA GLY A 157 -1.54 17.33 -1.39
C GLY A 157 -1.12 17.20 0.08
N LEU A 158 -0.99 15.98 0.60
CA LEU A 158 -0.67 15.70 2.01
C LEU A 158 0.83 15.67 2.33
N LEU A 159 1.71 15.92 1.35
CA LEU A 159 3.16 15.89 1.54
C LEU A 159 3.63 16.81 2.69
N GLU A 160 3.19 18.06 2.71
CA GLU A 160 3.58 18.99 3.78
C GLU A 160 3.10 18.57 5.16
N SER A 161 1.91 17.95 5.23
CA SER A 161 1.39 17.39 6.49
C SER A 161 2.29 16.26 6.99
N LEU A 162 2.69 15.33 6.11
CA LEU A 162 3.60 14.25 6.47
C LEU A 162 4.98 14.77 6.93
N MET A 163 5.51 15.76 6.22
CA MET A 163 6.78 16.41 6.60
C MET A 163 6.69 17.00 8.01
N ARG A 164 5.67 17.78 8.31
CA ARG A 164 5.46 18.36 9.66
C ARG A 164 5.30 17.29 10.72
N PHE A 165 4.53 16.25 10.45
CA PHE A 165 4.31 15.13 11.36
C PHE A 165 5.62 14.43 11.73
N THR A 166 6.46 14.12 10.73
CA THR A 166 7.74 13.42 10.92
C THR A 166 8.79 14.30 11.59
N GLN A 167 8.86 15.61 11.27
CA GLN A 167 9.70 16.61 11.95
C GLN A 167 9.31 16.77 13.42
N GLY A 168 8.01 16.67 13.74
CA GLY A 168 7.50 16.65 15.10
C GLY A 168 7.75 15.33 15.86
N GLY A 169 8.50 14.38 15.28
CA GLY A 169 8.83 13.10 15.90
C GLY A 169 7.81 11.97 15.65
N GLY A 170 6.80 12.20 14.83
CA GLY A 170 5.83 11.18 14.43
C GLY A 170 6.50 10.02 13.68
N ARG A 171 6.06 8.77 13.93
CA ARG A 171 6.68 7.56 13.36
C ARG A 171 5.67 6.51 12.89
N LYS A 172 4.40 6.66 13.22
CA LYS A 172 3.35 5.68 12.89
C LYS A 172 2.38 6.25 11.87
N ILE A 173 2.02 5.45 10.87
CA ILE A 173 1.08 5.84 9.81
C ILE A 173 -0.30 6.14 10.42
N ASP A 174 -0.80 5.25 11.29
CA ASP A 174 -2.08 5.40 11.97
C ASP A 174 -2.20 6.71 12.75
N ALA A 175 -1.12 7.11 13.43
CA ALA A 175 -1.08 8.38 14.16
C ALA A 175 -1.04 9.60 13.23
N TRP A 176 -0.52 9.48 12.01
CA TRP A 176 -0.59 10.54 11.01
C TRP A 176 -1.97 10.64 10.38
N THR A 177 -2.52 9.52 9.90
CA THR A 177 -3.84 9.49 9.27
C THR A 177 -4.95 9.94 10.24
N ALA A 178 -4.81 9.67 11.54
CA ALA A 178 -5.75 10.13 12.57
C ALA A 178 -5.81 11.66 12.73
N GLN A 179 -4.86 12.42 12.15
CA GLN A 179 -4.90 13.89 12.15
C GLN A 179 -5.73 14.47 11.01
N HIS A 180 -6.29 13.61 10.15
CA HIS A 180 -7.00 13.96 8.92
C HIS A 180 -8.37 13.28 8.88
N LYS A 181 -9.20 13.73 7.96
CA LYS A 181 -10.47 13.06 7.69
C LYS A 181 -10.20 11.71 7.02
N THR A 182 -10.28 10.66 7.80
CA THR A 182 -9.98 9.28 7.37
C THR A 182 -11.23 8.43 7.38
N VAL A 183 -11.56 7.79 6.26
CA VAL A 183 -12.61 6.77 6.17
C VAL A 183 -11.98 5.37 6.24
N ILE A 184 -12.59 4.51 7.05
CA ILE A 184 -12.18 3.10 7.17
C ILE A 184 -13.10 2.25 6.30
N VAL A 185 -12.52 1.50 5.37
CA VAL A 185 -13.25 0.68 4.39
C VAL A 185 -13.14 -0.79 4.76
N PRO A 186 -14.22 -1.43 5.21
CA PRO A 186 -14.20 -2.83 5.62
C PRO A 186 -14.12 -3.79 4.43
N PHE A 187 -13.29 -4.84 4.56
CA PHE A 187 -13.15 -5.96 3.62
C PHE A 187 -13.53 -7.26 4.36
N ASP A 188 -14.79 -7.36 4.77
CA ASP A 188 -15.37 -8.47 5.53
C ASP A 188 -16.75 -8.92 5.01
N GLN A 189 -17.07 -8.52 3.77
CA GLN A 189 -18.36 -8.86 3.16
C GLN A 189 -18.38 -10.31 2.64
N PRO A 190 -19.56 -10.89 2.45
CA PRO A 190 -19.68 -12.19 1.78
C PRO A 190 -19.00 -12.17 0.41
N GLY A 191 -17.98 -13.01 0.21
CA GLY A 191 -17.17 -13.05 -1.02
C GLY A 191 -15.78 -12.47 -0.86
N ASP A 192 -15.50 -11.68 0.19
CA ASP A 192 -14.14 -11.23 0.48
C ASP A 192 -13.27 -12.42 0.94
N ASP A 193 -12.04 -12.51 0.41
CA ASP A 193 -11.09 -13.53 0.86
C ASP A 193 -10.47 -13.12 2.21
N ALA A 194 -10.73 -13.89 3.26
CA ALA A 194 -10.17 -13.65 4.59
C ALA A 194 -8.62 -13.63 4.60
N ARG A 195 -7.96 -14.16 3.56
CA ARG A 195 -6.50 -14.14 3.40
C ARG A 195 -6.01 -12.91 2.63
N GLY A 196 -6.91 -12.08 2.12
CA GLY A 196 -6.60 -10.95 1.24
C GLY A 196 -5.55 -10.00 1.83
N PHE A 197 -5.56 -9.82 3.15
CA PHE A 197 -4.63 -8.93 3.85
C PHE A 197 -3.57 -9.68 4.68
N PHE A 198 -3.38 -10.97 4.43
CA PHE A 198 -2.37 -11.75 5.13
C PHE A 198 -0.96 -11.39 4.68
N ASN A 199 -0.12 -10.94 5.63
CA ASN A 199 1.28 -10.62 5.41
C ASN A 199 2.16 -11.88 5.54
N ALA A 200 2.83 -12.30 4.47
CA ALA A 200 3.83 -13.37 4.52
C ALA A 200 5.16 -12.82 5.08
N ASN A 201 5.34 -12.87 6.41
CA ASN A 201 6.53 -12.32 7.09
C ASN A 201 7.72 -13.28 7.14
N THR A 202 7.48 -14.58 6.90
CA THR A 202 8.48 -15.65 6.90
C THR A 202 8.32 -16.53 5.66
N LEU A 203 9.38 -17.26 5.29
CA LEU A 203 9.31 -18.25 4.20
C LEU A 203 8.29 -19.36 4.50
N ALA A 204 8.15 -19.74 5.77
CA ALA A 204 7.17 -20.75 6.18
C ALA A 204 5.72 -20.27 5.97
N GLU A 205 5.42 -19.02 6.33
CA GLU A 205 4.11 -18.40 6.07
C GLU A 205 3.84 -18.28 4.58
N LEU A 206 4.86 -17.93 3.78
CA LEU A 206 4.76 -17.85 2.32
C LEU A 206 4.40 -19.21 1.72
N HIS A 207 5.13 -20.28 2.07
CA HIS A 207 4.82 -21.64 1.63
C HIS A 207 3.44 -22.13 2.12
N GLN A 208 3.04 -21.77 3.33
CA GLN A 208 1.72 -22.07 3.83
C GLN A 208 0.61 -21.38 3.01
N LEU A 209 0.84 -20.13 2.61
CA LEU A 209 -0.08 -19.40 1.77
C LEU A 209 -0.19 -20.04 0.37
N GLU A 210 0.95 -20.45 -0.23
CA GLU A 210 0.99 -21.18 -1.52
C GLU A 210 0.21 -22.47 -1.47
N SER A 211 0.41 -23.27 -0.40
CA SER A 211 -0.23 -24.59 -0.28
C SER A 211 -1.75 -24.55 -0.12
N ARG A 212 -2.32 -23.40 0.18
CA ARG A 212 -3.76 -23.17 0.37
C ARG A 212 -4.45 -22.54 -0.85
N LEU A 213 -3.70 -22.27 -1.90
CA LEU A 213 -4.29 -21.83 -3.18
C LEU A 213 -4.81 -23.07 -3.94
N PRO A 214 -5.95 -22.92 -4.66
CA PRO A 214 -6.54 -24.01 -5.44
C PRO A 214 -5.65 -24.47 -6.59
#